data_923a8b99af3b2d54337925fc2c41ce4b
#
_entry.id   923a8b99af3b2d54337925fc2c41ce4b
#
_cell.length_a   1.000
_cell.length_b   1.000
_cell.length_c   1.000
_cell.angle_alpha   90.00
_cell.angle_beta   90.00
_cell.angle_gamma   90.00
#
_symmetry.space_group_name_H-M   'P 1'
#
loop_
_entity.id
_entity.type
_entity.pdbx_description
1 polymer ?
#
loop_
_entity_poly.entity_id
_entity_poly.type
_entity_poly.pdbx_seq_one_letter_code
_entity_poly.pdbx_strand_id
1 'polypeptide(L)'
;MRGYIANLMNNPAKTPPARLAELAQMKRAAMPEFLASTAEGLRQEISSLRLAPIWINTDQQSRHQPLASLRQAERAIGDQPLTIFDTGETFVFDLSHIFFDGIWGAAVAEILTNEALAWAVHLDSLPAVTGPQNRPYAPELTLRPGDRQRIQAAPHVAPEVSAETTAIDLPAILELRELFKQRNDLLRMTVNDLLVLYRTIHSLVYRPAPELVERLEALLADGRTQLAAKAALAALQSQSNNPVILIPVDASRRSPRDRVYPMTFEVPLANLDLIGEHQRTLAALRNYDRAKRNRQHIFTQFERLQKSYLTMLAGFGEILNQAKVRASTGESISVDTIRLLAHLPVPLQRLLDKIPGQFDVLNDLIKGREVFSNVGRVSPSSSLTRFMTAKDDNEKKELAWGVLTDADDLMHVTVRDFRPHVELLTAVGRQDLAVRIIADQLDSFATGLNQYVHDLNRIVSTSYEKRGLLIRR
;
A
#
# COMPACT_ATOMS: atom_id res chain seq x y z
N MET A 1 38.74 -2.14 4.05
CA MET A 1 37.32 -2.43 3.75
C MET A 1 37.17 -3.53 2.69
N ARG A 2 37.74 -3.38 1.49
CA ARG A 2 37.59 -4.36 0.39
C ARG A 2 38.02 -5.80 0.75
N GLY A 3 39.19 -6.00 1.40
CA GLY A 3 39.61 -7.33 1.87
C GLY A 3 38.71 -7.91 2.96
N TYR A 4 38.11 -7.05 3.77
CA TYR A 4 37.14 -7.44 4.78
C TYR A 4 35.83 -7.96 4.13
N ILE A 5 35.30 -7.22 3.14
CA ILE A 5 34.11 -7.62 2.38
C ILE A 5 34.37 -8.92 1.60
N ALA A 6 35.51 -9.02 0.91
CA ALA A 6 35.89 -10.23 0.20
C ALA A 6 35.98 -11.45 1.14
N ASN A 7 36.47 -11.26 2.37
CA ASN A 7 36.51 -12.33 3.36
C ASN A 7 35.12 -12.76 3.82
N LEU A 8 34.21 -11.81 4.03
CA LEU A 8 32.80 -12.11 4.36
C LEU A 8 32.12 -12.90 3.26
N MET A 9 32.28 -12.46 2.00
CA MET A 9 31.66 -13.13 0.83
C MET A 9 32.21 -14.55 0.61
N ASN A 10 33.49 -14.76 0.83
CA ASN A 10 34.14 -16.07 0.65
C ASN A 10 33.97 -17.03 1.85
N ASN A 11 33.62 -16.51 3.00
CA ASN A 11 33.41 -17.27 4.22
C ASN A 11 32.09 -16.85 4.88
N PRO A 12 30.96 -17.15 4.25
CA PRO A 12 29.67 -16.85 4.86
C PRO A 12 29.54 -17.59 6.19
N ALA A 13 29.08 -16.89 7.23
CA ALA A 13 28.81 -17.48 8.50
C ALA A 13 27.78 -18.63 8.32
N LYS A 14 28.12 -19.82 8.78
CA LYS A 14 27.32 -21.04 8.53
C LYS A 14 25.92 -21.00 9.12
N THR A 15 25.64 -20.12 10.06
CA THR A 15 24.30 -19.92 10.64
C THR A 15 24.29 -18.58 11.36
N PRO A 16 23.37 -17.66 11.01
CA PRO A 16 23.18 -16.46 11.80
C PRO A 16 22.81 -16.88 13.23
N PRO A 17 23.26 -16.16 14.25
CA PRO A 17 22.87 -16.49 15.62
C PRO A 17 21.35 -16.34 15.72
N ALA A 18 20.62 -17.46 15.98
CA ALA A 18 19.17 -17.52 16.16
C ALA A 18 18.61 -16.44 17.12
N ARG A 19 19.47 -15.81 17.87
CA ARG A 19 19.23 -14.79 18.88
C ARG A 19 18.82 -13.44 18.31
N LEU A 20 19.29 -13.06 17.11
CA LEU A 20 18.86 -11.84 16.44
C LEU A 20 17.39 -11.95 16.00
N ALA A 21 16.99 -13.10 15.48
CA ALA A 21 15.60 -13.35 15.10
C ALA A 21 14.63 -13.24 16.29
N GLU A 22 15.03 -13.74 17.48
CA GLU A 22 14.22 -13.58 18.70
C GLU A 22 14.03 -12.09 19.05
N LEU A 23 15.08 -11.28 19.01
CA LEU A 23 15.02 -9.85 19.29
C LEU A 23 14.20 -9.08 18.24
N ALA A 24 14.32 -9.46 16.98
CA ALA A 24 13.61 -8.81 15.86
C ALA A 24 12.08 -9.04 15.92
N GLN A 25 11.62 -10.04 16.65
CA GLN A 25 10.18 -10.30 16.86
C GLN A 25 9.54 -9.30 17.82
N MET A 26 10.31 -8.63 18.67
CA MET A 26 9.78 -7.64 19.61
C MET A 26 9.36 -6.37 18.89
N LYS A 27 8.25 -5.76 19.33
CA LYS A 27 7.91 -4.40 18.90
C LYS A 27 9.00 -3.42 19.35
N ARG A 28 9.35 -2.47 18.48
CA ARG A 28 10.32 -1.42 18.79
C ARG A 28 10.01 -0.68 20.10
N ALA A 29 8.72 -0.43 20.39
CA ALA A 29 8.30 0.23 21.61
C ALA A 29 8.65 -0.55 22.90
N ALA A 30 8.80 -1.87 22.83
CA ALA A 30 9.17 -2.72 23.96
C ALA A 30 10.70 -2.77 24.20
N MET A 31 11.51 -2.39 23.22
CA MET A 31 12.98 -2.48 23.28
C MET A 31 13.60 -1.65 24.44
N PRO A 32 13.18 -0.40 24.73
CA PRO A 32 13.74 0.36 25.83
C PRO A 32 13.55 -0.31 27.21
N GLU A 33 12.37 -0.87 27.48
CA GLU A 33 12.06 -1.58 28.71
C GLU A 33 12.89 -2.87 28.84
N PHE A 34 12.96 -3.63 27.74
CA PHE A 34 13.80 -4.81 27.68
C PHE A 34 15.27 -4.48 27.97
N LEU A 35 15.84 -3.47 27.32
CA LEU A 35 17.23 -3.04 27.53
C LEU A 35 17.49 -2.57 28.97
N ALA A 36 16.54 -1.87 29.58
CA ALA A 36 16.67 -1.42 30.98
C ALA A 36 16.81 -2.61 31.96
N SER A 37 16.25 -3.75 31.62
CA SER A 37 16.23 -4.95 32.45
C SER A 37 17.30 -5.99 32.09
N THR A 38 18.08 -5.78 31.02
CA THR A 38 19.13 -6.72 30.59
C THR A 38 20.49 -6.45 31.24
N ALA A 39 21.37 -7.46 31.22
CA ALA A 39 22.75 -7.32 31.68
C ALA A 39 23.51 -6.30 30.81
N GLU A 40 24.45 -5.58 31.45
CA GLU A 40 25.21 -4.49 30.82
C GLU A 40 25.89 -4.90 29.51
N GLY A 41 26.56 -6.07 29.49
CA GLY A 41 27.24 -6.56 28.28
C GLY A 41 26.28 -6.74 27.09
N LEU A 42 25.13 -7.40 27.30
CA LEU A 42 24.12 -7.57 26.28
C LEU A 42 23.53 -6.23 25.81
N ARG A 43 23.28 -5.31 26.75
CA ARG A 43 22.78 -3.96 26.44
C ARG A 43 23.77 -3.17 25.56
N GLN A 44 25.06 -3.23 25.87
CA GLN A 44 26.11 -2.57 25.09
C GLN A 44 26.19 -3.18 23.67
N GLU A 45 26.10 -4.49 23.55
CA GLU A 45 26.13 -5.16 22.25
C GLU A 45 24.92 -4.79 21.37
N ILE A 46 23.72 -4.86 21.92
CA ILE A 46 22.50 -4.43 21.19
C ILE A 46 22.60 -2.95 20.82
N SER A 47 23.08 -2.09 21.73
CA SER A 47 23.25 -0.67 21.45
C SER A 47 24.27 -0.41 20.33
N SER A 48 25.35 -1.19 20.27
CA SER A 48 26.32 -1.12 19.18
C SER A 48 25.72 -1.52 17.84
N LEU A 49 24.90 -2.57 17.80
CA LEU A 49 24.18 -2.98 16.59
C LEU A 49 23.19 -1.91 16.10
N ARG A 50 22.53 -1.22 17.02
CA ARG A 50 21.60 -0.11 16.70
C ARG A 50 22.29 1.11 16.08
N LEU A 51 23.60 1.27 16.26
CA LEU A 51 24.35 2.34 15.63
C LEU A 51 24.63 2.08 14.14
N ALA A 52 24.46 0.86 13.65
CA ALA A 52 24.62 0.55 12.24
C ALA A 52 23.47 1.19 11.45
N PRO A 53 23.72 2.15 10.54
CA PRO A 53 22.65 2.79 9.77
C PRO A 53 22.08 1.87 8.70
N ILE A 54 22.86 0.89 8.24
CA ILE A 54 22.50 -0.05 7.18
C ILE A 54 22.79 -1.47 7.65
N TRP A 55 21.85 -2.35 7.43
CA TRP A 55 22.00 -3.78 7.61
C TRP A 55 21.93 -4.48 6.24
N ILE A 56 22.81 -5.42 5.97
CA ILE A 56 22.81 -6.18 4.72
C ILE A 56 22.61 -7.65 5.06
N ASN A 57 21.53 -8.24 4.57
CA ASN A 57 21.29 -9.67 4.63
C ASN A 57 21.76 -10.31 3.32
N THR A 58 22.66 -11.28 3.43
CA THR A 58 23.25 -12.00 2.28
C THR A 58 22.71 -13.41 2.11
N ASP A 59 21.59 -13.73 2.75
CA ASP A 59 20.92 -15.04 2.68
C ASP A 59 20.11 -15.16 1.39
N GLN A 60 20.70 -15.17 0.27
CA GLN A 60 20.12 -15.18 -1.07
C GLN A 60 18.72 -15.81 -1.16
N GLN A 61 17.69 -14.99 -1.04
CA GLN A 61 16.31 -15.39 -1.21
C GLN A 61 15.87 -15.26 -2.67
N SER A 62 14.89 -16.04 -3.11
CA SER A 62 14.36 -15.88 -4.47
C SER A 62 13.70 -14.51 -4.66
N ARG A 63 14.09 -13.77 -5.70
CA ARG A 63 13.48 -12.48 -6.08
C ARG A 63 11.98 -12.55 -6.41
N HIS A 64 11.47 -13.75 -6.70
CA HIS A 64 10.07 -13.98 -7.05
C HIS A 64 9.19 -14.22 -5.82
N GLN A 65 9.78 -14.31 -4.63
CA GLN A 65 8.99 -14.40 -3.41
C GLN A 65 8.16 -13.12 -3.20
N PRO A 66 7.00 -13.22 -2.54
CA PRO A 66 6.27 -12.04 -2.07
C PRO A 66 7.17 -11.14 -1.21
N LEU A 67 7.07 -9.83 -1.37
CA LEU A 67 7.90 -8.86 -0.62
C LEU A 67 7.78 -9.04 0.90
N ALA A 68 6.57 -9.37 1.40
CA ALA A 68 6.38 -9.65 2.83
C ALA A 68 7.25 -10.83 3.31
N SER A 69 7.37 -11.88 2.50
CA SER A 69 8.20 -13.05 2.82
C SER A 69 9.69 -12.70 2.83
N LEU A 70 10.15 -11.90 1.85
CA LEU A 70 11.53 -11.39 1.82
C LEU A 70 11.84 -10.55 3.06
N ARG A 71 10.91 -9.69 3.48
CA ARG A 71 11.07 -8.87 4.70
C ARG A 71 11.10 -9.68 5.99
N GLN A 72 10.57 -10.90 6.00
CA GLN A 72 10.61 -11.79 7.16
C GLN A 72 11.96 -12.50 7.32
N ALA A 73 12.85 -12.42 6.32
CA ALA A 73 14.24 -12.84 6.47
C ALA A 73 14.93 -12.02 7.59
N GLU A 74 16.08 -12.46 8.02
CA GLU A 74 16.76 -11.85 9.16
C GLU A 74 17.06 -10.36 8.92
N ARG A 75 16.57 -9.52 9.81
CA ARG A 75 16.66 -8.05 9.80
C ARG A 75 17.45 -7.53 10.99
N ALA A 76 18.45 -8.22 11.43
CA ALA A 76 19.14 -7.94 12.69
C ALA A 76 18.17 -7.86 13.87
N ILE A 77 18.19 -6.73 14.60
CA ILE A 77 17.23 -6.47 15.68
C ILE A 77 15.97 -5.74 15.21
N GLY A 78 15.79 -5.57 13.89
CA GLY A 78 14.60 -4.94 13.30
C GLY A 78 14.46 -3.43 13.52
N ASP A 79 15.50 -2.75 14.00
CA ASP A 79 15.47 -1.34 14.41
C ASP A 79 16.31 -0.41 13.52
N GLN A 80 16.88 -0.93 12.44
CA GLN A 80 17.73 -0.17 11.52
C GLN A 80 16.90 0.70 10.58
N PRO A 81 17.42 1.89 10.20
CA PRO A 81 16.80 2.73 9.19
C PRO A 81 16.64 2.04 7.84
N LEU A 82 17.61 1.23 7.44
CA LEU A 82 17.67 0.54 6.17
C LEU A 82 18.17 -0.89 6.34
N THR A 83 17.43 -1.86 5.81
CA THR A 83 17.89 -3.23 5.59
C THR A 83 17.90 -3.51 4.09
N ILE A 84 19.00 -4.08 3.59
CA ILE A 84 19.15 -4.52 2.20
C ILE A 84 19.21 -6.03 2.18
N PHE A 85 18.30 -6.67 1.44
CA PHE A 85 18.30 -8.11 1.21
C PHE A 85 18.88 -8.40 -0.17
N ASP A 86 19.91 -9.25 -0.22
CA ASP A 86 20.48 -9.77 -1.45
C ASP A 86 19.69 -11.00 -1.91
N THR A 87 19.17 -10.97 -3.13
CA THR A 87 18.47 -12.12 -3.73
C THR A 87 19.39 -12.92 -4.67
N GLY A 88 20.66 -12.52 -4.82
CA GLY A 88 21.58 -13.09 -5.80
C GLY A 88 21.40 -12.51 -7.21
N GLU A 89 20.24 -11.96 -7.52
CA GLU A 89 19.93 -11.33 -8.82
C GLU A 89 19.54 -9.86 -8.69
N THR A 90 18.94 -9.49 -7.55
CA THR A 90 18.44 -8.14 -7.26
C THR A 90 18.68 -7.79 -5.80
N PHE A 91 18.41 -6.55 -5.44
CA PHE A 91 18.38 -6.10 -4.05
C PHE A 91 16.98 -5.67 -3.66
N VAL A 92 16.58 -6.00 -2.43
CA VAL A 92 15.35 -5.48 -1.81
C VAL A 92 15.72 -4.53 -0.69
N PHE A 93 15.21 -3.31 -0.76
CA PHE A 93 15.45 -2.25 0.22
C PHE A 93 14.25 -2.17 1.17
N ASP A 94 14.46 -2.50 2.45
CA ASP A 94 13.47 -2.30 3.50
C ASP A 94 13.84 -1.04 4.29
N LEU A 95 13.10 0.03 4.03
CA LEU A 95 13.33 1.34 4.63
C LEU A 95 12.28 1.60 5.72
N SER A 96 12.77 1.90 6.92
CA SER A 96 11.88 2.21 8.04
C SER A 96 11.13 3.53 7.79
N HIS A 97 9.80 3.47 7.87
CA HIS A 97 8.94 4.64 7.65
C HIS A 97 9.15 5.78 8.66
N ILE A 98 9.80 5.51 9.79
CA ILE A 98 10.17 6.54 10.76
C ILE A 98 11.19 7.53 10.16
N PHE A 99 12.06 7.04 9.26
CA PHE A 99 13.14 7.82 8.66
C PHE A 99 12.83 8.23 7.22
N PHE A 100 12.06 7.41 6.49
CA PHE A 100 11.81 7.57 5.06
C PHE A 100 10.31 7.53 4.76
N ASP A 101 9.83 8.44 3.93
CA ASP A 101 8.53 8.25 3.25
C ASP A 101 8.72 7.46 1.95
N GLY A 102 7.59 7.09 1.30
CA GLY A 102 7.64 6.24 0.11
C GLY A 102 8.46 6.82 -1.04
N ILE A 103 8.35 8.12 -1.32
CA ILE A 103 9.07 8.80 -2.41
C ILE A 103 10.55 8.89 -2.08
N TRP A 104 10.89 9.28 -0.86
CA TRP A 104 12.28 9.32 -0.39
C TRP A 104 12.91 7.94 -0.38
N GLY A 105 12.15 6.92 0.05
CA GLY A 105 12.60 5.54 0.02
C GLY A 105 12.95 5.06 -1.38
N ALA A 106 12.08 5.33 -2.36
CA ALA A 106 12.34 5.02 -3.76
C ALA A 106 13.60 5.74 -4.27
N ALA A 107 13.73 7.04 -4.01
CA ALA A 107 14.91 7.81 -4.42
C ALA A 107 16.21 7.28 -3.81
N VAL A 108 16.20 6.93 -2.52
CA VAL A 108 17.37 6.34 -1.85
C VAL A 108 17.75 4.99 -2.46
N ALA A 109 16.76 4.13 -2.74
CA ALA A 109 17.02 2.84 -3.39
C ALA A 109 17.62 3.02 -4.80
N GLU A 110 17.10 3.97 -5.60
CA GLU A 110 17.66 4.31 -6.92
C GLU A 110 19.10 4.80 -6.83
N ILE A 111 19.37 5.76 -5.94
CA ILE A 111 20.73 6.31 -5.75
C ILE A 111 21.69 5.20 -5.34
N LEU A 112 21.35 4.40 -4.35
CA LEU A 112 22.21 3.32 -3.87
C LEU A 112 22.46 2.26 -4.94
N THR A 113 21.45 1.93 -5.75
CA THR A 113 21.59 0.95 -6.85
C THR A 113 22.51 1.50 -7.94
N ASN A 114 22.30 2.74 -8.37
CA ASN A 114 23.11 3.37 -9.42
C ASN A 114 24.56 3.54 -8.98
N GLU A 115 24.79 4.01 -7.76
CA GLU A 115 26.14 4.13 -7.20
C GLU A 115 26.81 2.75 -7.04
N ALA A 116 26.09 1.74 -6.58
CA ALA A 116 26.62 0.39 -6.46
C ALA A 116 27.06 -0.18 -7.81
N LEU A 117 26.28 0.04 -8.87
CA LEU A 117 26.64 -0.37 -10.24
C LEU A 117 27.88 0.37 -10.74
N ALA A 118 27.95 1.69 -10.55
CA ALA A 118 29.12 2.48 -10.95
C ALA A 118 30.39 2.03 -10.20
N TRP A 119 30.29 1.79 -8.90
CA TRP A 119 31.40 1.30 -8.08
C TRP A 119 31.77 -0.15 -8.40
N ALA A 120 30.82 -1.01 -8.79
CA ALA A 120 31.10 -2.40 -9.16
C ALA A 120 32.09 -2.47 -10.33
N VAL A 121 31.85 -1.67 -11.39
CA VAL A 121 32.77 -1.57 -12.55
C VAL A 121 34.17 -1.14 -12.11
N HIS A 122 34.25 -0.12 -11.24
CA HIS A 122 35.54 0.36 -10.74
C HIS A 122 36.26 -0.70 -9.87
N LEU A 123 35.52 -1.35 -8.96
CA LEU A 123 36.05 -2.37 -8.06
C LEU A 123 36.56 -3.61 -8.80
N ASP A 124 35.89 -3.98 -9.89
CA ASP A 124 36.29 -5.12 -10.74
C ASP A 124 37.63 -4.86 -11.43
N SER A 125 37.90 -3.60 -11.80
CA SER A 125 39.18 -3.17 -12.41
C SER A 125 40.36 -3.16 -11.45
N LEU A 126 40.13 -3.23 -10.14
CA LEU A 126 41.21 -3.16 -9.13
C LEU A 126 41.89 -4.54 -8.93
N PRO A 127 43.20 -4.59 -8.64
CA PRO A 127 43.89 -5.85 -8.39
C PRO A 127 43.28 -6.59 -7.18
N ALA A 128 43.40 -7.91 -7.20
CA ALA A 128 42.97 -8.75 -6.08
C ALA A 128 43.60 -8.31 -4.75
N VAL A 129 42.84 -8.39 -3.67
CA VAL A 129 43.32 -8.01 -2.34
C VAL A 129 44.26 -9.11 -1.84
N THR A 130 45.56 -8.74 -1.65
CA THR A 130 46.56 -9.62 -1.04
C THR A 130 46.96 -9.01 0.30
N GLY A 131 46.79 -9.70 1.40
CA GLY A 131 47.22 -9.23 2.72
C GLY A 131 46.43 -9.85 3.88
N PRO A 132 46.88 -9.63 5.12
CA PRO A 132 46.19 -10.13 6.29
C PRO A 132 44.77 -9.52 6.37
N GLN A 133 43.79 -10.36 6.50
CA GLN A 133 42.40 -9.94 6.58
C GLN A 133 42.02 -9.84 8.05
N ASN A 134 41.52 -8.70 8.49
CA ASN A 134 40.94 -8.56 9.82
C ASN A 134 39.68 -9.46 9.92
N ARG A 135 39.57 -10.17 11.03
CA ARG A 135 38.36 -10.95 11.29
C ARG A 135 37.18 -9.98 11.51
N PRO A 136 36.02 -10.28 10.90
CA PRO A 136 34.81 -9.51 11.19
C PRO A 136 34.48 -9.59 12.69
N TYR A 137 33.96 -8.50 13.22
CA TYR A 137 33.35 -8.52 14.53
C TYR A 137 32.07 -9.34 14.45
N ALA A 138 31.97 -10.38 15.27
CA ALA A 138 30.76 -11.18 15.41
C ALA A 138 30.15 -10.93 16.80
N PRO A 139 28.95 -10.33 16.89
CA PRO A 139 28.30 -10.12 18.18
C PRO A 139 27.91 -11.47 18.81
N GLU A 140 28.20 -11.64 20.09
CA GLU A 140 27.91 -12.89 20.79
C GLU A 140 26.44 -12.97 21.27
N LEU A 141 25.82 -11.84 21.56
CA LEU A 141 24.42 -11.72 22.00
C LEU A 141 23.97 -12.82 22.96
N THR A 142 24.68 -12.96 24.06
CA THR A 142 24.39 -14.01 25.03
C THR A 142 23.09 -13.73 25.78
N LEU A 143 21.99 -14.32 25.33
CA LEU A 143 20.68 -14.27 26.00
C LEU A 143 20.61 -15.28 27.14
N ARG A 144 20.35 -14.82 28.34
CA ARG A 144 20.05 -15.65 29.50
C ARG A 144 18.63 -16.19 29.43
N PRO A 145 18.28 -17.29 30.15
CA PRO A 145 16.90 -17.78 30.15
C PRO A 145 15.86 -16.73 30.53
N GLY A 146 16.17 -15.85 31.50
CA GLY A 146 15.28 -14.73 31.87
C GLY A 146 15.13 -13.65 30.79
N ASP A 147 16.14 -13.44 29.92
CA ASP A 147 16.06 -12.51 28.80
C ASP A 147 15.10 -13.06 27.72
N ARG A 148 15.22 -14.37 27.41
CA ARG A 148 14.30 -15.01 26.47
C ARG A 148 12.87 -15.00 26.98
N GLN A 149 12.65 -15.25 28.26
CA GLN A 149 11.32 -15.20 28.84
C GLN A 149 10.71 -13.79 28.72
N ARG A 150 11.52 -12.74 28.91
CA ARG A 150 11.09 -11.34 28.71
C ARG A 150 10.81 -11.04 27.25
N ILE A 151 11.63 -11.50 26.32
CA ILE A 151 11.38 -11.36 24.88
C ILE A 151 10.05 -12.03 24.52
N GLN A 152 9.81 -13.25 24.98
CA GLN A 152 8.56 -13.97 24.71
C GLN A 152 7.32 -13.31 25.32
N ALA A 153 7.47 -12.65 26.47
CA ALA A 153 6.38 -11.92 27.12
C ALA A 153 6.15 -10.52 26.55
N ALA A 154 7.12 -9.97 25.81
CA ALA A 154 7.01 -8.64 25.22
C ALA A 154 6.00 -8.60 24.07
N PRO A 155 5.41 -7.43 23.75
CA PRO A 155 4.62 -7.27 22.55
C PRO A 155 5.43 -7.61 21.30
N HIS A 156 4.94 -8.52 20.46
CA HIS A 156 5.57 -8.92 19.21
C HIS A 156 5.03 -8.15 18.01
N VAL A 157 5.85 -8.10 16.96
CA VAL A 157 5.44 -7.64 15.64
C VAL A 157 4.35 -8.56 15.12
N ALA A 158 3.24 -7.99 14.69
CA ALA A 158 2.14 -8.78 14.14
C ALA A 158 2.57 -9.50 12.86
N PRO A 159 2.24 -10.79 12.69
CA PRO A 159 2.46 -11.47 11.44
C PRO A 159 1.68 -10.80 10.31
N GLU A 160 2.22 -10.91 9.10
CA GLU A 160 1.65 -10.32 7.90
C GLU A 160 1.67 -11.29 6.73
N VAL A 161 0.77 -11.05 5.79
CA VAL A 161 0.81 -11.63 4.45
C VAL A 161 0.67 -10.54 3.42
N SER A 162 1.10 -10.80 2.18
CA SER A 162 0.94 -9.84 1.09
C SER A 162 0.52 -10.53 -0.20
N ALA A 163 -0.07 -9.72 -1.09
CA ALA A 163 -0.31 -10.07 -2.47
C ALA A 163 0.13 -8.91 -3.37
N GLU A 164 0.47 -9.22 -4.61
CA GLU A 164 0.95 -8.28 -5.61
C GLU A 164 0.27 -8.52 -6.94
N THR A 165 0.03 -7.45 -7.70
CA THR A 165 -0.51 -7.53 -9.06
C THR A 165 0.07 -6.45 -9.96
N THR A 166 0.19 -6.76 -11.25
CA THR A 166 0.49 -5.82 -12.34
C THR A 166 -0.66 -5.74 -13.34
N ALA A 167 -1.81 -6.33 -13.02
CA ALA A 167 -2.95 -6.46 -13.92
C ALA A 167 -3.78 -5.16 -14.04
N ILE A 168 -3.31 -4.03 -13.52
CA ILE A 168 -3.98 -2.73 -13.66
C ILE A 168 -3.74 -2.17 -15.06
N ASP A 169 -4.81 -1.81 -15.76
CA ASP A 169 -4.76 -1.17 -17.07
C ASP A 169 -4.44 0.32 -16.93
N LEU A 170 -3.18 0.64 -16.70
CA LEU A 170 -2.72 2.03 -16.57
C LEU A 170 -2.99 2.86 -17.85
N PRO A 171 -2.78 2.36 -19.08
CA PRO A 171 -3.15 3.07 -20.29
C PRO A 171 -4.62 3.53 -20.30
N ALA A 172 -5.56 2.68 -19.92
CA ALA A 172 -6.97 3.04 -19.84
C ALA A 172 -7.25 4.13 -18.79
N ILE A 173 -6.53 4.11 -17.65
CA ILE A 173 -6.62 5.15 -16.62
C ILE A 173 -6.09 6.48 -17.16
N LEU A 174 -4.99 6.47 -17.88
CA LEU A 174 -4.40 7.67 -18.47
C LEU A 174 -5.30 8.25 -19.57
N GLU A 175 -5.90 7.41 -20.40
CA GLU A 175 -6.92 7.81 -21.38
C GLU A 175 -8.11 8.49 -20.69
N LEU A 176 -8.63 7.90 -19.62
CA LEU A 176 -9.74 8.48 -18.85
C LEU A 176 -9.40 9.87 -18.32
N ARG A 177 -8.18 10.07 -17.82
CA ARG A 177 -7.74 11.41 -17.36
C ARG A 177 -7.70 12.45 -18.47
N GLU A 178 -7.26 12.09 -19.66
CA GLU A 178 -7.29 12.98 -20.82
C GLU A 178 -8.73 13.29 -21.26
N LEU A 179 -9.61 12.29 -21.26
CA LEU A 179 -11.04 12.49 -21.53
C LEU A 179 -11.69 13.44 -20.50
N PHE A 180 -11.35 13.31 -19.22
CA PHE A 180 -11.83 14.24 -18.19
C PHE A 180 -11.37 15.67 -18.46
N LYS A 181 -10.10 15.90 -18.78
CA LYS A 181 -9.59 17.23 -19.13
C LYS A 181 -10.30 17.84 -20.33
N GLN A 182 -10.55 17.04 -21.37
CA GLN A 182 -11.24 17.50 -22.59
C GLN A 182 -12.72 17.83 -22.34
N ARG A 183 -13.34 17.16 -21.40
CA ARG A 183 -14.78 17.27 -21.16
C ARG A 183 -15.12 18.41 -20.20
N ASN A 184 -14.34 18.59 -19.16
CA ASN A 184 -14.59 19.60 -18.13
C ASN A 184 -13.34 19.82 -17.26
N ASP A 185 -12.87 21.05 -17.16
CA ASP A 185 -11.76 21.43 -16.27
C ASP A 185 -12.02 21.15 -14.78
N LEU A 186 -13.28 20.95 -14.39
CA LEU A 186 -13.66 20.61 -13.01
C LEU A 186 -13.39 19.15 -12.66
N LEU A 187 -13.24 18.26 -13.64
CA LEU A 187 -12.96 16.82 -13.42
C LEU A 187 -11.47 16.58 -13.20
N ARG A 188 -10.92 17.16 -12.15
CA ARG A 188 -9.50 17.02 -11.77
C ARG A 188 -9.30 15.80 -10.87
N MET A 189 -9.24 14.63 -11.47
CA MET A 189 -8.87 13.40 -10.73
C MET A 189 -7.48 12.93 -11.14
N THR A 190 -6.62 12.70 -10.14
CA THR A 190 -5.32 12.05 -10.36
C THR A 190 -5.50 10.54 -10.48
N VAL A 191 -4.48 9.82 -10.96
CA VAL A 191 -4.47 8.35 -10.91
C VAL A 191 -4.76 7.87 -9.51
N ASN A 192 -4.11 8.47 -8.52
CA ASN A 192 -4.29 8.10 -7.13
C ASN A 192 -5.73 8.32 -6.62
N ASP A 193 -6.39 9.40 -7.05
CA ASP A 193 -7.79 9.64 -6.69
C ASP A 193 -8.73 8.56 -7.24
N LEU A 194 -8.46 8.08 -8.46
CA LEU A 194 -9.21 6.98 -9.07
C LEU A 194 -8.99 5.66 -8.33
N LEU A 195 -7.75 5.36 -7.94
CA LEU A 195 -7.43 4.17 -7.17
C LEU A 195 -8.14 4.19 -5.81
N VAL A 196 -8.07 5.31 -5.10
CA VAL A 196 -8.71 5.50 -3.79
C VAL A 196 -10.24 5.44 -3.91
N LEU A 197 -10.81 6.12 -4.90
CA LEU A 197 -12.26 6.07 -5.17
C LEU A 197 -12.69 4.63 -5.44
N TYR A 198 -11.98 3.93 -6.34
CA TYR A 198 -12.37 2.56 -6.65
C TYR A 198 -12.14 1.62 -5.46
N ARG A 199 -11.09 1.81 -4.66
CA ARG A 199 -10.91 1.02 -3.43
C ARG A 199 -12.11 1.16 -2.50
N THR A 200 -12.67 2.35 -2.41
CA THR A 200 -13.88 2.61 -1.63
C THR A 200 -15.11 1.90 -2.22
N ILE A 201 -15.30 1.98 -3.54
CA ILE A 201 -16.35 1.22 -4.24
C ILE A 201 -16.16 -0.28 -4.03
N HIS A 202 -14.93 -0.78 -4.19
CA HIS A 202 -14.60 -2.18 -4.01
C HIS A 202 -14.97 -2.70 -2.62
N SER A 203 -14.77 -1.92 -1.56
CA SER A 203 -15.16 -2.32 -0.20
C SER A 203 -16.69 -2.58 -0.04
N LEU A 204 -17.50 -2.00 -0.91
CA LEU A 204 -18.96 -2.20 -0.91
C LEU A 204 -19.40 -3.36 -1.81
N VAL A 205 -18.68 -3.60 -2.91
CA VAL A 205 -19.08 -4.57 -3.95
C VAL A 205 -18.32 -5.88 -3.88
N TYR A 206 -17.22 -5.95 -3.16
CA TYR A 206 -16.40 -7.15 -3.05
C TYR A 206 -17.21 -8.35 -2.57
N ARG A 207 -17.01 -9.46 -3.25
CA ARG A 207 -17.54 -10.77 -2.87
C ARG A 207 -16.39 -11.76 -2.96
N PRO A 208 -16.10 -12.51 -1.89
CA PRO A 208 -15.04 -13.51 -1.92
C PRO A 208 -15.36 -14.64 -2.88
N ALA A 209 -14.34 -15.27 -3.43
CA ALA A 209 -14.49 -16.46 -4.25
C ALA A 209 -15.19 -17.58 -3.44
N PRO A 210 -16.22 -18.26 -4.00
CA PRO A 210 -16.97 -19.30 -3.30
C PRO A 210 -16.06 -20.41 -2.75
N GLU A 211 -15.07 -20.83 -3.53
CA GLU A 211 -14.11 -21.89 -3.15
C GLU A 211 -13.27 -21.51 -1.93
N LEU A 212 -12.99 -20.21 -1.77
CA LEU A 212 -12.28 -19.70 -0.59
C LEU A 212 -13.17 -19.76 0.64
N VAL A 213 -14.44 -19.39 0.50
CA VAL A 213 -15.43 -19.46 1.59
C VAL A 213 -15.62 -20.92 2.04
N GLU A 214 -15.83 -21.85 1.09
CA GLU A 214 -15.97 -23.28 1.39
C GLU A 214 -14.76 -23.83 2.14
N ARG A 215 -13.54 -23.49 1.73
CA ARG A 215 -12.32 -23.92 2.41
C ARG A 215 -12.22 -23.38 3.85
N LEU A 216 -12.67 -22.16 4.10
CA LEU A 216 -12.69 -21.57 5.43
C LEU A 216 -13.81 -22.20 6.30
N GLU A 217 -14.99 -22.44 5.71
CA GLU A 217 -16.10 -23.11 6.40
C GLU A 217 -15.74 -24.53 6.82
N ALA A 218 -14.99 -25.26 5.99
CA ALA A 218 -14.50 -26.60 6.35
C ALA A 218 -13.64 -26.60 7.61
N LEU A 219 -12.94 -25.51 7.92
CA LEU A 219 -12.14 -25.38 9.14
C LEU A 219 -12.98 -25.14 10.40
N LEU A 220 -14.26 -24.82 10.28
CA LEU A 220 -15.14 -24.65 11.45
C LEU A 220 -15.43 -25.96 12.19
N ALA A 221 -15.26 -27.08 11.52
CA ALA A 221 -15.52 -28.41 12.10
C ALA A 221 -14.46 -28.86 13.12
N ASP A 222 -13.22 -28.33 13.04
CA ASP A 222 -12.14 -28.65 13.99
C ASP A 222 -12.01 -27.53 15.03
N GLY A 223 -12.19 -27.86 16.31
CA GLY A 223 -12.11 -26.91 17.42
C GLY A 223 -10.80 -26.14 17.48
N ARG A 224 -9.69 -26.68 16.95
CA ARG A 224 -8.39 -26.01 16.93
C ARG A 224 -8.32 -24.90 15.88
N THR A 225 -9.04 -25.04 14.77
CA THR A 225 -9.04 -24.07 13.66
C THR A 225 -10.27 -23.17 13.64
N GLN A 226 -11.28 -23.49 14.45
CA GLN A 226 -12.57 -22.79 14.45
C GLN A 226 -12.46 -21.27 14.68
N LEU A 227 -11.61 -20.85 15.63
CA LEU A 227 -11.41 -19.43 15.93
C LEU A 227 -10.78 -18.69 14.74
N ALA A 228 -9.76 -19.29 14.11
CA ALA A 228 -9.10 -18.76 12.93
C ALA A 228 -10.06 -18.66 11.75
N ALA A 229 -10.87 -19.70 11.52
CA ALA A 229 -11.89 -19.73 10.47
C ALA A 229 -12.95 -18.65 10.66
N LYS A 230 -13.48 -18.48 11.88
CA LYS A 230 -14.46 -17.41 12.20
C LYS A 230 -13.88 -16.03 11.95
N ALA A 231 -12.63 -15.77 12.38
CA ALA A 231 -11.97 -14.50 12.14
C ALA A 231 -11.74 -14.23 10.64
N ALA A 232 -11.34 -15.25 9.87
CA ALA A 232 -11.14 -15.15 8.44
C ALA A 232 -12.44 -14.89 7.67
N LEU A 233 -13.51 -15.61 7.98
CA LEU A 233 -14.84 -15.39 7.40
C LEU A 233 -15.38 -13.99 7.74
N ALA A 234 -15.18 -13.54 8.98
CA ALA A 234 -15.54 -12.17 9.37
C ALA A 234 -14.75 -11.12 8.59
N ALA A 235 -13.45 -11.35 8.35
CA ALA A 235 -12.61 -10.45 7.56
C ALA A 235 -13.03 -10.38 6.08
N LEU A 236 -13.54 -11.48 5.51
CA LEU A 236 -14.08 -11.52 4.16
C LEU A 236 -15.47 -10.84 4.05
N GLN A 237 -16.27 -10.97 5.09
CA GLN A 237 -17.64 -10.40 5.13
C GLN A 237 -17.67 -8.95 5.62
N SER A 238 -16.57 -8.45 6.14
CA SER A 238 -16.46 -7.07 6.65
C SER A 238 -16.65 -6.07 5.52
N GLN A 239 -17.91 -5.82 5.17
CA GLN A 239 -18.31 -4.71 4.32
C GLN A 239 -18.42 -3.48 5.22
N SER A 240 -17.52 -2.53 5.04
CA SER A 240 -17.71 -1.23 5.68
C SER A 240 -18.82 -0.48 4.95
N ASN A 241 -19.94 -0.26 5.59
CA ASN A 241 -20.98 0.63 5.06
C ASN A 241 -20.46 2.08 4.92
N ASN A 242 -19.40 2.40 5.64
CA ASN A 242 -18.73 3.69 5.62
C ASN A 242 -17.22 3.45 5.39
N PRO A 243 -16.80 3.28 4.13
CA PRO A 243 -15.38 3.10 3.84
C PRO A 243 -14.60 4.35 4.25
N VAL A 244 -13.43 4.11 4.80
CA VAL A 244 -12.49 5.17 5.16
C VAL A 244 -11.76 5.62 3.89
N ILE A 245 -11.86 6.90 3.55
CA ILE A 245 -11.09 7.48 2.45
C ILE A 245 -9.74 7.94 2.99
N LEU A 246 -8.69 7.41 2.39
CA LEU A 246 -7.32 7.85 2.59
C LEU A 246 -7.02 9.00 1.64
N ILE A 247 -6.63 10.13 2.20
CA ILE A 247 -6.15 11.26 1.42
C ILE A 247 -4.62 11.27 1.53
N PRO A 248 -3.88 10.82 0.52
CA PRO A 248 -2.44 10.94 0.53
C PRO A 248 -2.06 12.40 0.43
N VAL A 249 -1.25 12.86 1.37
CA VAL A 249 -0.72 14.21 1.41
C VAL A 249 0.74 14.15 1.02
N ASP A 250 1.12 14.94 0.02
CA ASP A 250 2.53 15.16 -0.30
C ASP A 250 3.16 16.07 0.77
N ALA A 251 3.80 15.47 1.75
CA ALA A 251 4.53 16.14 2.81
C ALA A 251 6.04 16.24 2.53
N SER A 252 6.49 15.91 1.32
CA SER A 252 7.92 15.87 0.94
C SER A 252 8.64 17.19 1.14
N ARG A 253 7.93 18.33 1.10
CA ARG A 253 8.48 19.67 1.29
C ARG A 253 8.61 20.10 2.75
N ARG A 254 8.15 19.30 3.70
CA ARG A 254 8.19 19.63 5.13
C ARG A 254 9.32 18.92 5.85
N SER A 255 9.77 19.51 6.96
CA SER A 255 10.67 18.86 7.90
C SER A 255 10.10 17.50 8.33
N PRO A 256 10.91 16.45 8.51
CA PRO A 256 10.43 15.16 9.01
C PRO A 256 9.61 15.22 10.30
N ARG A 257 9.84 16.25 11.12
CA ARG A 257 9.09 16.48 12.38
C ARG A 257 7.70 17.08 12.15
N ASP A 258 7.53 17.78 11.03
CA ASP A 258 6.32 18.53 10.69
C ASP A 258 5.53 17.86 9.57
N ARG A 259 5.89 16.61 9.22
CA ARG A 259 5.17 15.84 8.21
C ARG A 259 3.78 15.53 8.70
N VAL A 260 2.81 15.97 7.92
CA VAL A 260 1.41 15.63 8.12
C VAL A 260 1.20 14.24 7.51
N TYR A 261 0.81 13.29 8.35
CA TYR A 261 0.42 11.97 7.88
C TYR A 261 -0.84 12.04 7.01
N PRO A 262 -1.05 11.10 6.08
CA PRO A 262 -2.24 11.08 5.25
C PRO A 262 -3.49 11.10 6.11
N MET A 263 -4.41 12.00 5.77
CA MET A 263 -5.69 12.10 6.44
C MET A 263 -6.59 10.92 6.06
N THR A 264 -7.26 10.38 7.04
CA THR A 264 -8.34 9.42 6.82
C THR A 264 -9.64 10.00 7.35
N PHE A 265 -10.72 9.85 6.59
CA PHE A 265 -12.05 10.17 7.09
C PHE A 265 -13.06 9.14 6.60
N GLU A 266 -14.03 8.84 7.45
CA GLU A 266 -15.15 7.98 7.09
C GLU A 266 -16.12 8.78 6.22
N VAL A 267 -16.36 8.32 5.01
CA VAL A 267 -17.34 8.91 4.12
C VAL A 267 -18.50 7.95 3.94
N PRO A 268 -19.73 8.34 4.27
CA PRO A 268 -20.89 7.49 4.07
C PRO A 268 -21.25 7.38 2.58
N LEU A 269 -20.35 6.82 1.77
CA LEU A 269 -20.54 6.68 0.31
C LEU A 269 -21.74 5.84 -0.09
N ALA A 270 -22.17 4.92 0.76
CA ALA A 270 -23.39 4.16 0.56
C ALA A 270 -24.62 5.08 0.36
N ASN A 271 -24.59 6.30 0.93
CA ASN A 271 -25.67 7.27 0.77
C ASN A 271 -25.59 8.08 -0.54
N LEU A 272 -24.49 8.00 -1.28
CA LEU A 272 -24.35 8.70 -2.57
C LEU A 272 -24.91 7.91 -3.74
N ASP A 273 -25.21 6.62 -3.55
CA ASP A 273 -25.65 5.71 -4.61
C ASP A 273 -24.77 5.78 -5.88
N LEU A 274 -23.46 5.99 -5.68
CA LEU A 274 -22.48 6.10 -6.79
C LEU A 274 -22.54 4.89 -7.72
N ILE A 275 -22.70 3.70 -7.13
CA ILE A 275 -22.81 2.45 -7.88
C ILE A 275 -24.09 2.39 -8.69
N GLY A 276 -25.21 2.79 -8.09
CA GLY A 276 -26.50 2.86 -8.78
C GLY A 276 -26.49 3.90 -9.91
N GLU A 277 -25.91 5.10 -9.70
CA GLU A 277 -25.75 6.09 -10.76
C GLU A 277 -24.87 5.58 -11.90
N HIS A 278 -23.77 4.90 -11.58
CA HIS A 278 -22.91 4.27 -12.58
C HIS A 278 -23.70 3.25 -13.41
N GLN A 279 -24.40 2.34 -12.76
CA GLN A 279 -25.19 1.29 -13.42
C GLN A 279 -26.33 1.88 -14.28
N ARG A 280 -27.05 2.88 -13.77
CA ARG A 280 -28.11 3.58 -14.53
C ARG A 280 -27.57 4.26 -15.78
N THR A 281 -26.41 4.93 -15.65
CA THR A 281 -25.75 5.60 -16.77
C THR A 281 -25.29 4.61 -17.83
N LEU A 282 -24.67 3.49 -17.41
CA LEU A 282 -24.29 2.40 -18.32
C LEU A 282 -25.48 1.74 -19.01
N ALA A 283 -26.57 1.52 -18.28
CA ALA A 283 -27.79 0.95 -18.87
C ALA A 283 -28.38 1.89 -19.94
N ALA A 284 -28.40 3.20 -19.66
CA ALA A 284 -28.82 4.20 -20.64
C ALA A 284 -27.91 4.25 -21.87
N LEU A 285 -26.58 4.14 -21.66
CA LEU A 285 -25.60 4.04 -22.74
C LEU A 285 -25.84 2.81 -23.62
N ARG A 286 -26.02 1.63 -23.00
CA ARG A 286 -26.32 0.39 -23.72
C ARG A 286 -27.62 0.49 -24.52
N ASN A 287 -28.64 1.16 -23.98
CA ASN A 287 -29.89 1.40 -24.69
C ASN A 287 -29.66 2.31 -25.91
N TYR A 288 -28.85 3.36 -25.76
CA TYR A 288 -28.47 4.23 -26.88
C TYR A 288 -27.68 3.45 -27.95
N ASP A 289 -26.77 2.57 -27.54
CA ASP A 289 -25.97 1.76 -28.45
C ASP A 289 -26.82 0.82 -29.32
N ARG A 290 -27.87 0.24 -28.72
CA ARG A 290 -28.80 -0.68 -29.40
C ARG A 290 -29.90 0.00 -30.17
N ALA A 291 -30.12 1.30 -29.96
CA ALA A 291 -31.24 2.01 -30.53
C ALA A 291 -31.12 2.16 -32.05
N LYS A 292 -32.11 1.65 -32.75
CA LYS A 292 -32.30 1.84 -34.22
C LYS A 292 -33.28 2.97 -34.55
N ARG A 293 -34.22 3.29 -33.64
CA ARG A 293 -35.21 4.36 -33.77
C ARG A 293 -35.16 5.27 -32.55
N ASN A 294 -35.68 6.49 -32.68
CA ASN A 294 -35.73 7.50 -31.61
C ASN A 294 -34.38 7.78 -30.94
N ARG A 295 -33.27 7.62 -31.67
CA ARG A 295 -31.92 7.74 -31.11
C ARG A 295 -31.67 9.05 -30.41
N GLN A 296 -32.18 10.16 -30.92
CA GLN A 296 -32.00 11.48 -30.32
C GLN A 296 -32.64 11.55 -28.92
N HIS A 297 -33.86 11.06 -28.78
CA HIS A 297 -34.54 11.04 -27.48
C HIS A 297 -33.82 10.14 -26.47
N ILE A 298 -33.38 8.94 -26.90
CA ILE A 298 -32.63 8.00 -26.06
C ILE A 298 -31.28 8.59 -25.68
N PHE A 299 -30.59 9.31 -26.61
CA PHE A 299 -29.36 10.02 -26.31
C PHE A 299 -29.56 11.12 -25.26
N THR A 300 -30.64 11.92 -25.36
CA THR A 300 -30.94 12.96 -24.37
C THR A 300 -31.14 12.38 -22.97
N GLN A 301 -31.75 11.20 -22.87
CA GLN A 301 -31.87 10.51 -21.56
C GLN A 301 -30.50 10.07 -21.03
N PHE A 302 -29.67 9.48 -21.89
CA PHE A 302 -28.30 9.11 -21.53
C PHE A 302 -27.48 10.34 -21.12
N GLU A 303 -27.51 11.41 -21.91
CA GLU A 303 -26.76 12.65 -21.65
C GLU A 303 -27.10 13.29 -20.30
N ARG A 304 -28.40 13.25 -19.92
CA ARG A 304 -28.83 13.73 -18.60
C ARG A 304 -28.20 12.92 -17.46
N LEU A 305 -28.21 11.59 -17.56
CA LEU A 305 -27.59 10.70 -16.57
C LEU A 305 -26.08 10.83 -16.57
N GLN A 306 -25.43 10.89 -17.74
CA GLN A 306 -24.01 11.14 -17.90
C GLN A 306 -23.60 12.44 -17.20
N LYS A 307 -24.32 13.53 -17.45
CA LYS A 307 -24.02 14.84 -16.84
C LYS A 307 -24.19 14.80 -15.31
N SER A 308 -25.25 14.18 -14.82
CA SER A 308 -25.49 14.00 -13.37
C SER A 308 -24.34 13.21 -12.73
N TYR A 309 -23.99 12.08 -13.30
CA TYR A 309 -22.94 11.21 -12.79
C TYR A 309 -21.55 11.86 -12.83
N LEU A 310 -21.16 12.50 -13.94
CA LEU A 310 -19.88 13.18 -14.04
C LEU A 310 -19.80 14.39 -13.10
N THR A 311 -20.90 15.11 -12.88
CA THR A 311 -20.94 16.20 -11.90
C THR A 311 -20.71 15.67 -10.47
N MET A 312 -21.23 14.50 -10.16
CA MET A 312 -21.01 13.85 -8.86
C MET A 312 -19.55 13.41 -8.69
N LEU A 313 -18.95 12.84 -9.72
CA LEU A 313 -17.51 12.49 -9.70
C LEU A 313 -16.61 13.73 -9.58
N ALA A 314 -16.94 14.80 -10.29
CA ALA A 314 -16.22 16.08 -10.22
C ALA A 314 -16.27 16.66 -8.80
N GLY A 315 -17.44 16.66 -8.19
CA GLY A 315 -17.60 17.12 -6.80
C GLY A 315 -16.83 16.28 -5.81
N PHE A 316 -16.78 14.96 -6.01
CA PHE A 316 -15.97 14.07 -5.19
C PHE A 316 -14.46 14.40 -5.34
N GLY A 317 -13.98 14.56 -6.58
CA GLY A 317 -12.59 14.96 -6.86
C GLY A 317 -12.23 16.30 -6.22
N GLU A 318 -13.16 17.25 -6.21
CA GLU A 318 -12.96 18.55 -5.56
C GLU A 318 -12.86 18.44 -4.04
N ILE A 319 -13.70 17.61 -3.40
CA ILE A 319 -13.58 17.32 -1.96
C ILE A 319 -12.19 16.77 -1.63
N LEU A 320 -11.72 15.77 -2.40
CA LEU A 320 -10.39 15.20 -2.20
C LEU A 320 -9.29 16.24 -2.39
N ASN A 321 -9.40 17.09 -3.42
CA ASN A 321 -8.42 18.13 -3.70
C ASN A 321 -8.35 19.17 -2.58
N GLN A 322 -9.47 19.67 -2.10
CA GLN A 322 -9.53 20.63 -0.99
C GLN A 322 -8.96 20.04 0.31
N ALA A 323 -9.30 18.79 0.59
CA ALA A 323 -8.76 18.10 1.76
C ALA A 323 -7.23 17.94 1.68
N LYS A 324 -6.68 17.59 0.49
CA LYS A 324 -5.22 17.51 0.27
C LYS A 324 -4.51 18.84 0.47
N VAL A 325 -5.05 19.91 -0.12
CA VAL A 325 -4.46 21.26 0.00
C VAL A 325 -4.37 21.66 1.47
N ARG A 326 -5.44 21.48 2.23
CA ARG A 326 -5.47 21.85 3.65
C ARG A 326 -4.58 20.94 4.50
N ALA A 327 -4.60 19.64 4.27
CA ALA A 327 -3.70 18.72 4.94
C ALA A 327 -2.22 19.07 4.69
N SER A 328 -1.87 19.52 3.48
CA SER A 328 -0.50 19.94 3.16
C SER A 328 -0.06 21.21 3.89
N THR A 329 -0.99 22.08 4.30
CA THR A 329 -0.71 23.28 5.12
C THR A 329 -0.70 22.99 6.63
N GLY A 330 -1.12 21.79 7.06
CA GLY A 330 -1.27 21.44 8.47
C GLY A 330 -2.48 22.10 9.13
N GLU A 331 -3.41 22.63 8.33
CA GLU A 331 -4.64 23.24 8.82
C GLU A 331 -5.75 22.20 8.88
N SER A 332 -6.57 22.26 9.94
CA SER A 332 -7.84 21.54 9.96
C SER A 332 -8.80 22.16 8.95
N ILE A 333 -9.57 21.32 8.28
CA ILE A 333 -10.59 21.77 7.35
C ILE A 333 -11.98 21.53 7.94
N SER A 334 -12.81 22.56 7.98
CA SER A 334 -14.21 22.40 8.35
C SER A 334 -15.04 21.92 7.17
N VAL A 335 -16.10 21.16 7.44
CA VAL A 335 -17.09 20.77 6.43
C VAL A 335 -17.71 22.01 5.77
N ASP A 336 -17.91 23.07 6.54
CA ASP A 336 -18.45 24.32 6.01
C ASP A 336 -17.49 25.03 5.05
N THR A 337 -16.18 24.93 5.28
CA THR A 337 -15.17 25.43 4.34
C THR A 337 -15.23 24.65 3.02
N ILE A 338 -15.39 23.32 3.06
CA ILE A 338 -15.57 22.53 1.84
C ILE A 338 -16.85 22.91 1.11
N ARG A 339 -17.95 23.16 1.82
CA ARG A 339 -19.22 23.61 1.22
C ARG A 339 -19.08 24.95 0.51
N LEU A 340 -18.33 25.88 1.09
CA LEU A 340 -18.12 27.20 0.52
C LEU A 340 -17.21 27.19 -0.71
N LEU A 341 -16.20 26.32 -0.72
CA LEU A 341 -15.19 26.29 -1.78
C LEU A 341 -15.58 25.38 -2.94
N ALA A 342 -16.38 24.36 -2.69
CA ALA A 342 -16.82 23.40 -3.69
C ALA A 342 -18.28 23.66 -4.06
N HIS A 343 -18.55 24.01 -5.32
CA HIS A 343 -19.91 24.02 -5.86
C HIS A 343 -20.40 22.59 -6.01
N LEU A 344 -20.78 21.98 -4.88
CA LEU A 344 -21.14 20.58 -4.81
C LEU A 344 -22.59 20.34 -5.21
N PRO A 345 -22.89 19.29 -5.98
CA PRO A 345 -24.26 18.84 -6.22
C PRO A 345 -24.96 18.40 -4.92
N VAL A 346 -26.29 18.54 -4.90
CA VAL A 346 -27.11 18.27 -3.70
C VAL A 346 -26.81 16.94 -3.01
N PRO A 347 -26.57 15.81 -3.72
CA PRO A 347 -26.22 14.55 -3.06
C PRO A 347 -24.92 14.63 -2.23
N LEU A 348 -23.91 15.36 -2.73
CA LEU A 348 -22.64 15.56 -2.02
C LEU A 348 -22.79 16.55 -0.86
N GLN A 349 -23.63 17.56 -0.99
CA GLN A 349 -23.96 18.44 0.14
C GLN A 349 -24.58 17.65 1.28
N ARG A 350 -25.54 16.78 0.99
CA ARG A 350 -26.17 15.87 1.98
C ARG A 350 -25.20 14.87 2.58
N LEU A 351 -24.16 14.48 1.83
CA LEU A 351 -23.09 13.66 2.35
C LEU A 351 -22.31 14.40 3.41
N LEU A 352 -21.92 15.65 3.12
CA LEU A 352 -21.18 16.49 4.07
C LEU A 352 -21.97 16.77 5.36
N ASP A 353 -23.31 16.76 5.30
CA ASP A 353 -24.17 16.89 6.49
C ASP A 353 -23.98 15.76 7.50
N LYS A 354 -23.47 14.62 7.08
CA LYS A 354 -23.27 13.42 7.90
C LYS A 354 -21.84 13.23 8.39
N ILE A 355 -20.93 14.08 7.96
CA ILE A 355 -19.53 14.05 8.39
C ILE A 355 -19.38 14.93 9.65
N PRO A 356 -18.62 14.50 10.66
CA PRO A 356 -18.28 15.35 11.80
C PRO A 356 -17.73 16.70 11.34
N GLY A 357 -18.10 17.78 12.01
CA GLY A 357 -17.95 19.17 11.57
C GLY A 357 -16.53 19.65 11.25
N GLN A 358 -15.50 18.86 11.53
CA GLN A 358 -14.10 19.18 11.22
C GLN A 358 -13.35 17.93 10.75
N PHE A 359 -12.54 18.10 9.71
CA PHE A 359 -11.48 17.15 9.36
C PHE A 359 -10.26 17.57 10.19
N ASP A 360 -10.05 16.90 11.29
CA ASP A 360 -8.86 17.17 12.11
C ASP A 360 -7.64 16.54 11.45
N VAL A 361 -6.67 17.38 11.13
CA VAL A 361 -5.30 16.95 10.83
C VAL A 361 -4.65 16.61 12.17
N LEU A 362 -4.91 15.42 12.67
CA LEU A 362 -4.36 14.98 13.94
C LEU A 362 -2.99 14.34 13.71
N ASN A 363 -1.97 14.94 14.27
CA ASN A 363 -0.61 14.43 14.30
C ASN A 363 -0.47 13.06 15.00
N ASP A 364 -1.47 12.62 15.78
CA ASP A 364 -1.34 11.41 16.61
C ASP A 364 -2.44 10.37 16.44
N LEU A 365 -3.44 10.56 15.60
CA LEU A 365 -4.61 9.69 15.59
C LEU A 365 -5.14 9.39 14.18
N ILE A 366 -4.28 8.98 13.27
CA ILE A 366 -4.77 8.31 12.08
C ILE A 366 -5.22 6.92 12.50
N LYS A 367 -6.44 6.84 12.95
CA LYS A 367 -7.15 5.59 13.23
C LYS A 367 -7.68 4.93 11.95
N GLY A 368 -7.15 5.31 10.80
CA GLY A 368 -7.45 4.63 9.56
C GLY A 368 -6.86 3.22 9.61
N ARG A 369 -7.72 2.21 9.51
CA ARG A 369 -7.31 0.81 9.48
C ARG A 369 -6.57 0.45 8.20
N GLU A 370 -6.66 1.30 7.19
CA GLU A 370 -6.13 1.07 5.85
C GLU A 370 -5.28 2.26 5.39
N VAL A 371 -4.11 1.98 4.82
CA VAL A 371 -3.17 2.99 4.29
C VAL A 371 -2.96 2.74 2.81
N PHE A 372 -2.97 3.82 2.04
CA PHE A 372 -2.72 3.78 0.60
C PHE A 372 -1.55 4.71 0.27
N SER A 373 -0.43 4.16 -0.17
CA SER A 373 0.76 4.91 -0.55
C SER A 373 1.07 4.68 -2.03
N ASN A 374 1.14 5.76 -2.79
CA ASN A 374 1.51 5.73 -4.19
C ASN A 374 2.77 6.58 -4.39
N VAL A 375 3.88 5.95 -4.71
CA VAL A 375 5.15 6.63 -5.00
C VAL A 375 5.21 7.19 -6.42
N GLY A 376 4.20 6.91 -7.24
CA GLY A 376 4.11 7.41 -8.59
C GLY A 376 4.95 6.63 -9.59
N ARG A 377 5.31 7.27 -10.70
CA ARG A 377 6.18 6.71 -11.73
C ARG A 377 7.64 6.95 -11.35
N VAL A 378 8.44 5.91 -11.44
CA VAL A 378 9.89 6.00 -11.27
C VAL A 378 10.55 6.68 -12.49
N SER A 379 11.81 7.06 -12.35
CA SER A 379 12.62 7.57 -13.46
C SER A 379 12.70 6.54 -14.59
N PRO A 380 12.73 6.95 -15.87
CA PRO A 380 12.93 6.03 -17.00
C PRO A 380 14.23 5.20 -16.93
N SER A 381 15.21 5.67 -16.17
CA SER A 381 16.47 4.96 -15.91
C SER A 381 16.44 4.09 -14.64
N SER A 382 15.32 4.05 -13.94
CA SER A 382 15.19 3.29 -12.70
C SER A 382 15.05 1.80 -12.97
N SER A 383 15.67 1.00 -12.12
CA SER A 383 15.51 -0.45 -12.08
C SER A 383 14.52 -0.92 -11.01
N LEU A 384 13.83 0.00 -10.34
CA LEU A 384 12.80 -0.35 -9.34
C LEU A 384 11.56 -0.92 -10.03
N THR A 385 11.18 -2.12 -9.63
CA THR A 385 10.05 -2.85 -10.22
C THR A 385 8.94 -3.17 -9.24
N ARG A 386 9.19 -3.05 -7.92
CA ARG A 386 8.20 -3.44 -6.90
C ARG A 386 8.29 -2.49 -5.71
N PHE A 387 7.15 -2.20 -5.11
CA PHE A 387 7.05 -1.33 -3.94
C PHE A 387 6.05 -1.87 -2.92
N MET A 388 6.44 -1.81 -1.65
CA MET A 388 5.58 -2.16 -0.53
C MET A 388 5.71 -1.05 0.52
N THR A 389 4.58 -0.50 0.94
CA THR A 389 4.55 0.47 2.04
C THR A 389 5.14 -0.14 3.31
N ALA A 390 6.13 0.52 3.89
CA ALA A 390 6.63 0.16 5.20
C ALA A 390 5.54 0.40 6.27
N LYS A 391 5.52 -0.44 7.30
CA LYS A 391 4.66 -0.26 8.47
C LYS A 391 5.55 -0.02 9.68
N ASP A 392 5.22 0.99 10.47
CA ASP A 392 5.75 1.10 11.82
C ASP A 392 5.10 0.01 12.69
N ASP A 393 5.92 -0.78 13.38
CA ASP A 393 5.46 -1.88 14.25
C ASP A 393 4.55 -1.42 15.38
N ASN A 394 4.55 -0.12 15.69
CA ASN A 394 3.69 0.48 16.71
C ASN A 394 2.31 0.92 16.18
N GLU A 395 2.11 0.95 14.88
CA GLU A 395 0.85 1.39 14.29
C GLU A 395 -0.19 0.27 14.18
N LYS A 396 -1.45 0.62 14.52
CA LYS A 396 -2.60 -0.28 14.37
C LYS A 396 -3.18 -0.20 12.96
N LYS A 397 -2.43 -0.63 11.97
CA LYS A 397 -2.91 -0.74 10.58
C LYS A 397 -3.39 -2.16 10.30
N GLU A 398 -4.49 -2.29 9.58
CA GLU A 398 -5.03 -3.57 9.15
C GLU A 398 -4.61 -3.92 7.72
N LEU A 399 -4.64 -2.95 6.83
CA LEU A 399 -4.20 -3.10 5.44
C LEU A 399 -3.26 -1.97 5.03
N ALA A 400 -2.24 -2.29 4.24
CA ALA A 400 -1.35 -1.29 3.67
C ALA A 400 -1.16 -1.55 2.18
N TRP A 401 -1.56 -0.57 1.36
CA TRP A 401 -1.45 -0.59 -0.10
C TRP A 401 -0.23 0.19 -0.54
N GLY A 402 0.57 -0.40 -1.41
CA GLY A 402 1.70 0.23 -2.07
C GLY A 402 1.47 0.26 -3.58
N VAL A 403 1.74 1.39 -4.22
CA VAL A 403 1.64 1.54 -5.67
C VAL A 403 2.90 2.16 -6.21
N LEU A 404 3.46 1.56 -7.25
CA LEU A 404 4.60 2.06 -8.01
C LEU A 404 4.32 1.82 -9.49
N THR A 405 4.62 2.80 -10.33
CA THR A 405 4.70 2.59 -11.79
C THR A 405 6.16 2.51 -12.18
N ASP A 406 6.58 1.38 -12.76
CA ASP A 406 7.97 1.16 -13.15
C ASP A 406 8.35 1.90 -14.44
N ALA A 407 9.60 1.73 -14.88
CA ALA A 407 10.13 2.37 -16.08
C ALA A 407 9.44 1.91 -17.37
N ASP A 408 8.88 0.69 -17.37
CA ASP A 408 8.16 0.08 -18.49
C ASP A 408 6.66 0.41 -18.50
N ASP A 409 6.23 1.38 -17.68
CA ASP A 409 4.82 1.78 -17.53
C ASP A 409 3.90 0.69 -16.95
N LEU A 410 4.45 -0.30 -16.25
CA LEU A 410 3.65 -1.26 -15.50
C LEU A 410 3.34 -0.73 -14.11
N MET A 411 2.08 -0.75 -13.73
CA MET A 411 1.64 -0.38 -12.39
C MET A 411 1.67 -1.60 -11.48
N HIS A 412 2.57 -1.58 -10.52
CA HIS A 412 2.68 -2.58 -9.47
C HIS A 412 1.84 -2.15 -8.27
N VAL A 413 0.88 -2.97 -7.90
CA VAL A 413 0.06 -2.78 -6.71
C VAL A 413 0.31 -3.92 -5.74
N THR A 414 0.73 -3.57 -4.54
CA THR A 414 0.98 -4.52 -3.44
C THR A 414 0.03 -4.21 -2.31
N VAL A 415 -0.54 -5.23 -1.69
CA VAL A 415 -1.32 -5.09 -0.47
C VAL A 415 -0.76 -6.00 0.61
N ARG A 416 -0.61 -5.45 1.83
CA ARG A 416 -0.21 -6.17 3.04
C ARG A 416 -1.40 -6.25 3.98
N ASP A 417 -1.58 -7.41 4.59
CA ASP A 417 -2.67 -7.70 5.51
C ASP A 417 -2.13 -8.03 6.91
N PHE A 418 -2.57 -7.28 7.90
CA PHE A 418 -2.20 -7.38 9.31
C PHE A 418 -3.42 -7.67 10.20
N ARG A 419 -4.57 -8.00 9.59
CA ARG A 419 -5.80 -8.26 10.32
C ARG A 419 -5.66 -9.50 11.22
N PRO A 420 -6.43 -9.60 12.31
CA PRO A 420 -6.27 -10.67 13.31
C PRO A 420 -6.32 -12.10 12.77
N HIS A 421 -7.06 -12.34 11.66
CA HIS A 421 -7.14 -13.67 11.06
C HIS A 421 -5.80 -14.15 10.50
N VAL A 422 -4.88 -13.24 10.13
CA VAL A 422 -3.53 -13.60 9.64
C VAL A 422 -2.76 -14.32 10.74
N GLU A 423 -2.74 -13.76 11.95
CA GLU A 423 -2.08 -14.36 13.11
C GLU A 423 -2.71 -15.71 13.47
N LEU A 424 -4.04 -15.75 13.54
CA LEU A 424 -4.78 -16.95 13.91
C LEU A 424 -4.59 -18.09 12.90
N LEU A 425 -4.66 -17.79 11.60
CA LEU A 425 -4.41 -18.80 10.55
C LEU A 425 -2.95 -19.27 10.57
N THR A 426 -2.00 -18.36 10.77
CA THR A 426 -0.58 -18.71 10.87
C THR A 426 -0.32 -19.61 12.07
N ALA A 427 -0.91 -19.33 13.23
CA ALA A 427 -0.77 -20.13 14.45
C ALA A 427 -1.29 -21.56 14.30
N VAL A 428 -2.29 -21.80 13.44
CA VAL A 428 -2.82 -23.14 13.14
C VAL A 428 -2.21 -23.77 11.88
N GLY A 429 -1.12 -23.20 11.34
CA GLY A 429 -0.40 -23.71 10.17
C GLY A 429 -1.14 -23.51 8.85
N ARG A 430 -2.07 -22.55 8.77
CA ARG A 430 -2.88 -22.26 7.58
C ARG A 430 -2.60 -20.85 7.00
N GLN A 431 -1.35 -20.43 7.02
CA GLN A 431 -0.91 -19.19 6.40
C GLN A 431 -1.24 -19.12 4.89
N ASP A 432 -1.32 -20.29 4.22
CA ASP A 432 -1.76 -20.42 2.83
C ASP A 432 -3.11 -19.75 2.58
N LEU A 433 -4.06 -19.92 3.52
CA LEU A 433 -5.39 -19.29 3.41
C LEU A 433 -5.34 -17.79 3.67
N ALA A 434 -4.50 -17.31 4.58
CA ALA A 434 -4.33 -15.88 4.78
C ALA A 434 -3.78 -15.21 3.50
N VAL A 435 -2.79 -15.80 2.85
CA VAL A 435 -2.28 -15.34 1.54
C VAL A 435 -3.38 -15.37 0.48
N ARG A 436 -4.19 -16.44 0.43
CA ARG A 436 -5.27 -16.55 -0.55
C ARG A 436 -6.35 -15.51 -0.35
N ILE A 437 -6.69 -15.15 0.90
CA ILE A 437 -7.67 -14.10 1.22
C ILE A 437 -7.23 -12.76 0.63
N ILE A 438 -5.98 -12.37 0.87
CA ILE A 438 -5.50 -11.06 0.39
C ILE A 438 -5.31 -11.06 -1.12
N ALA A 439 -4.91 -12.19 -1.73
CA ALA A 439 -4.80 -12.33 -3.18
C ALA A 439 -6.18 -12.20 -3.84
N ASP A 440 -7.20 -12.89 -3.33
CA ASP A 440 -8.58 -12.79 -3.84
C ASP A 440 -9.12 -11.35 -3.79
N GLN A 441 -8.85 -10.63 -2.68
CA GLN A 441 -9.23 -9.22 -2.57
C GLN A 441 -8.51 -8.35 -3.59
N LEU A 442 -7.22 -8.56 -3.81
CA LEU A 442 -6.43 -7.79 -4.77
C LEU A 442 -6.82 -8.09 -6.22
N ASP A 443 -7.03 -9.35 -6.57
CA ASP A 443 -7.47 -9.76 -7.91
C ASP A 443 -8.85 -9.19 -8.24
N SER A 444 -9.78 -9.24 -7.27
CA SER A 444 -11.10 -8.63 -7.40
C SER A 444 -11.00 -7.10 -7.55
N PHE A 445 -10.11 -6.45 -6.80
CA PHE A 445 -9.86 -5.01 -6.92
C PHE A 445 -9.34 -4.66 -8.31
N ALA A 446 -8.32 -5.35 -8.81
CA ALA A 446 -7.70 -5.08 -10.10
C ALA A 446 -8.71 -5.27 -11.25
N THR A 447 -9.41 -6.41 -11.26
CA THR A 447 -10.42 -6.72 -12.27
C THR A 447 -11.53 -5.68 -12.28
N GLY A 448 -12.05 -5.36 -11.12
CA GLY A 448 -13.15 -4.42 -11.02
C GLY A 448 -12.74 -2.97 -11.31
N LEU A 449 -11.52 -2.54 -10.94
CA LEU A 449 -10.98 -1.23 -11.31
C LEU A 449 -10.88 -1.09 -12.84
N ASN A 450 -10.30 -2.08 -13.51
CA ASN A 450 -10.19 -2.08 -14.97
C ASN A 450 -11.57 -1.97 -15.63
N GLN A 451 -12.53 -2.77 -15.19
CA GLN A 451 -13.90 -2.70 -15.70
C GLN A 451 -14.54 -1.33 -15.46
N TYR A 452 -14.35 -0.77 -14.27
CA TYR A 452 -14.88 0.54 -13.91
C TYR A 452 -14.28 1.66 -14.77
N VAL A 453 -12.98 1.63 -15.00
CA VAL A 453 -12.26 2.60 -15.86
C VAL A 453 -12.72 2.49 -17.32
N HIS A 454 -12.83 1.27 -17.86
CA HIS A 454 -13.34 1.06 -19.22
C HIS A 454 -14.79 1.55 -19.38
N ASP A 455 -15.64 1.31 -18.39
CA ASP A 455 -17.00 1.79 -18.41
C ASP A 455 -17.05 3.33 -18.35
N LEU A 456 -16.19 3.97 -17.52
CA LEU A 456 -16.07 5.42 -17.47
C LEU A 456 -15.55 5.99 -18.80
N ASN A 457 -14.54 5.39 -19.43
CA ASN A 457 -14.05 5.80 -20.74
C ASN A 457 -15.17 5.80 -21.77
N ARG A 458 -16.01 4.77 -21.80
CA ARG A 458 -17.17 4.69 -22.67
C ARG A 458 -18.20 5.77 -22.36
N ILE A 459 -18.53 5.96 -21.08
CA ILE A 459 -19.49 6.99 -20.64
C ILE A 459 -19.01 8.37 -21.05
N VAL A 460 -17.75 8.72 -20.76
CA VAL A 460 -17.18 10.06 -20.97
C VAL A 460 -17.00 10.35 -22.46
N SER A 461 -16.49 9.41 -23.24
CA SER A 461 -16.23 9.60 -24.68
C SER A 461 -17.49 9.65 -25.54
N THR A 462 -18.62 9.16 -25.06
CA THR A 462 -19.85 9.10 -25.86
C THR A 462 -20.46 10.49 -26.00
N SER A 463 -20.58 10.95 -27.24
CA SER A 463 -21.30 12.17 -27.63
C SER A 463 -22.13 11.91 -28.89
N TYR A 464 -23.19 12.68 -29.09
CA TYR A 464 -24.02 12.52 -30.27
C TYR A 464 -23.27 12.79 -31.57
N GLU A 465 -22.44 13.82 -31.58
CA GLU A 465 -21.67 14.24 -32.77
C GLU A 465 -20.60 13.23 -33.19
N LYS A 466 -19.87 12.66 -32.25
CA LYS A 466 -18.82 11.65 -32.57
C LYS A 466 -19.38 10.41 -33.27
N ARG A 467 -20.61 10.02 -33.01
CA ARG A 467 -21.21 8.85 -33.67
C ARG A 467 -21.80 9.17 -35.05
N GLY A 468 -22.18 10.41 -35.31
CA GLY A 468 -22.55 10.86 -36.64
C GLY A 468 -21.40 10.81 -37.65
N LEU A 469 -20.17 11.05 -37.18
CA LEU A 469 -18.95 11.01 -38.01
C LEU A 469 -18.43 9.60 -38.30
N LEU A 470 -18.65 8.64 -37.37
CA LEU A 470 -18.24 7.24 -37.55
C LEU A 470 -19.14 6.44 -38.52
N ILE A 471 -20.34 6.94 -38.81
CA ILE A 471 -21.27 6.32 -39.79
C ILE A 471 -21.00 6.83 -41.21
N ARG A 472 -20.16 7.84 -41.38
CA ARG A 472 -19.79 8.42 -42.69
C ARG A 472 -18.37 8.02 -43.16
N ARG A 473 -17.73 7.11 -42.49
CA ARG A 473 -16.50 6.44 -42.92
C ARG A 473 -16.78 4.93 -43.00
#